data_7ee68c42f996e2d733f8ba33eae361ae
#
_entry.id   7ee68c42f996e2d733f8ba33eae361ae
#
_cell.length_a   1.000
_cell.length_b   1.000
_cell.length_c   1.000
_cell.angle_alpha   90.00
_cell.angle_beta   90.00
_cell.angle_gamma   90.00
#
_symmetry.space_group_name_H-M   'P 1'
#
loop_
_entity.id
_entity.type
_entity.pdbx_description
1 polymer ?
#
loop_
_entity_poly.entity_id
_entity_poly.type
_entity_poly.pdbx_seq_one_letter_code
_entity_poly.pdbx_strand_id
1 'polypeptide(L)'
;MKYSKYFLIIAFFGIVTSCSDFLDRTNPNEPDNVTFWVNEDQLKNALPPCYEALQKDYLVNWSESTAETVMWGNITSGLSKVSGGKHSYTDGFPFTTYWTGAYSYIYRCNNFLDNYNKAQVAQNKKDVYAAEVKTIRALMYFYLTTFWGDVPWVGEVIQPEDAYIERTPREKVIDQLVEDLKWAAERMPEERYTGDKLGRLDRWGALAILARIALQNERWELAAKTSEYIIENSPYGLYEYEKLFHHEGDVENDPKNIEAIVYSLFVPEIRTQSLPNETCSPTDYIRLNPTKSLVDAYLCTDGKPAKTGLEYYKKTGVQTSSLYKSPEEHYVDYFQNRDPRMKMTLYAPGDKWPGGDDGD
;
A
#
# COMPACT_ATOMS: atom_id res chain seq x y z
N MET A 1 23.67 5.72 76.29
CA MET A 1 22.79 4.85 75.44
C MET A 1 21.45 5.43 75.08
N LYS A 2 21.03 6.64 75.49
CA LYS A 2 19.72 7.23 75.11
C LYS A 2 19.71 7.93 73.73
N TYR A 3 20.85 8.38 73.25
CA TYR A 3 20.95 9.14 71.99
C TYR A 3 21.19 8.28 70.73
N SER A 4 21.64 7.03 70.90
CA SER A 4 21.86 6.11 69.78
C SER A 4 20.61 5.70 69.01
N LYS A 5 19.44 5.68 69.69
CA LYS A 5 18.16 5.32 69.05
C LYS A 5 17.61 6.42 68.13
N TYR A 6 17.89 7.68 68.49
CA TYR A 6 17.46 8.82 67.64
C TYR A 6 18.33 9.01 66.40
N PHE A 7 19.61 8.64 66.49
CA PHE A 7 20.50 8.67 65.36
C PHE A 7 20.13 7.63 64.28
N LEU A 8 19.64 6.46 64.69
CA LEU A 8 19.13 5.40 63.79
C LEU A 8 17.81 5.80 63.12
N ILE A 9 16.92 6.52 63.79
CA ILE A 9 15.64 6.99 63.25
C ILE A 9 15.88 8.11 62.20
N ILE A 10 16.81 9.01 62.46
CA ILE A 10 17.17 10.09 61.51
C ILE A 10 17.87 9.55 60.28
N ALA A 11 18.74 8.51 60.43
CA ALA A 11 19.37 7.82 59.30
C ALA A 11 18.38 7.02 58.45
N PHE A 12 17.31 6.48 59.03
CA PHE A 12 16.25 5.77 58.30
C PHE A 12 15.31 6.70 57.53
N PHE A 13 15.07 7.94 58.04
CA PHE A 13 14.26 8.93 57.34
C PHE A 13 15.00 9.62 56.15
N GLY A 14 16.36 9.62 56.15
CA GLY A 14 17.18 10.15 55.06
C GLY A 14 17.26 9.28 53.83
N ILE A 15 16.83 8.01 53.90
CA ILE A 15 16.94 7.05 52.79
C ILE A 15 15.68 7.02 51.90
N VAL A 16 14.56 7.61 52.33
CA VAL A 16 13.29 7.63 51.59
C VAL A 16 13.12 8.84 50.65
N THR A 17 14.06 9.76 50.60
CA THR A 17 14.09 10.81 49.53
C THR A 17 14.97 10.32 48.38
N SER A 18 14.70 9.15 47.87
CA SER A 18 15.24 8.72 46.59
C SER A 18 14.54 9.52 45.50
N CYS A 19 15.31 10.33 44.77
CA CYS A 19 14.83 11.08 43.64
C CYS A 19 14.20 10.13 42.63
N SER A 20 12.90 10.20 42.42
CA SER A 20 12.18 9.49 41.35
C SER A 20 12.76 9.86 39.97
N ASP A 21 13.26 11.07 39.82
CA ASP A 21 13.87 11.57 38.58
C ASP A 21 15.16 10.86 38.13
N PHE A 22 15.79 10.07 39.02
CA PHE A 22 17.02 9.33 38.65
C PHE A 22 16.69 8.05 37.87
N LEU A 23 15.49 7.51 38.02
CA LEU A 23 15.03 6.29 37.31
C LEU A 23 14.30 6.60 36.00
N ASP A 24 13.76 7.81 35.86
CA ASP A 24 13.14 8.32 34.64
C ASP A 24 14.19 8.90 33.68
N ARG A 25 15.12 8.05 33.26
CA ARG A 25 16.04 8.42 32.16
C ARG A 25 15.32 8.16 30.84
N THR A 26 14.80 9.22 30.23
CA THR A 26 14.45 9.22 28.81
C THR A 26 15.71 8.83 28.02
N ASN A 27 15.57 7.83 27.14
CA ASN A 27 16.67 7.44 26.25
C ASN A 27 16.99 8.63 25.34
N PRO A 28 18.18 9.27 25.42
CA PRO A 28 18.48 10.47 24.61
C PRO A 28 18.52 10.19 23.11
N ASN A 29 18.51 8.93 22.69
CA ASN A 29 18.52 8.48 21.29
C ASN A 29 17.14 8.04 20.77
N GLU A 30 16.09 8.07 21.62
CA GLU A 30 14.72 7.79 21.19
C GLU A 30 13.83 9.02 21.42
N PRO A 31 13.06 9.45 20.41
CA PRO A 31 12.11 10.55 20.57
C PRO A 31 11.08 10.19 21.63
N ASP A 32 11.09 10.90 22.76
CA ASP A 32 10.06 10.75 23.79
C ASP A 32 8.79 11.48 23.34
N ASN A 33 7.65 10.81 23.45
CA ASN A 33 6.33 11.42 23.16
C ASN A 33 6.02 12.67 24.00
N VAL A 34 6.73 12.90 25.10
CA VAL A 34 6.55 14.11 25.93
C VAL A 34 7.25 15.32 25.32
N THR A 35 8.43 15.13 24.70
CA THR A 35 9.30 16.22 24.22
C THR A 35 9.31 16.33 22.69
N PHE A 36 8.82 15.34 21.96
CA PHE A 36 8.92 15.30 20.50
C PHE A 36 7.90 16.21 19.79
N TRP A 37 6.66 16.34 20.26
CA TRP A 37 5.56 16.96 19.53
C TRP A 37 5.45 18.49 19.78
N VAL A 38 6.51 19.28 19.51
CA VAL A 38 6.55 20.70 19.88
C VAL A 38 6.34 21.64 18.71
N ASN A 39 6.87 21.32 17.52
CA ASN A 39 6.89 22.22 16.37
C ASN A 39 6.54 21.52 15.05
N GLU A 40 6.50 22.30 13.94
CA GLU A 40 6.11 21.79 12.62
C GLU A 40 7.11 20.78 12.05
N ASP A 41 8.42 20.94 12.31
CA ASP A 41 9.42 20.01 11.80
C ASP A 41 9.30 18.63 12.43
N GLN A 42 8.91 18.58 13.69
CA GLN A 42 8.62 17.30 14.36
C GLN A 42 7.37 16.64 13.80
N LEU A 43 6.33 17.40 13.43
CA LEU A 43 5.18 16.85 12.70
C LEU A 43 5.61 16.28 11.34
N LYS A 44 6.44 17.01 10.59
CA LYS A 44 6.98 16.50 9.30
C LYS A 44 7.78 15.22 9.50
N ASN A 45 8.64 15.18 10.51
CA ASN A 45 9.47 14.01 10.81
C ASN A 45 8.68 12.80 11.30
N ALA A 46 7.46 12.99 11.80
CA ALA A 46 6.56 11.92 12.23
C ALA A 46 5.73 11.31 11.08
N LEU A 47 5.66 11.97 9.90
CA LEU A 47 4.92 11.47 8.75
C LEU A 47 5.54 10.23 8.09
N PRO A 48 6.86 10.17 7.79
CA PRO A 48 7.46 9.08 7.06
C PRO A 48 7.14 7.69 7.63
N PRO A 49 7.13 7.45 8.95
CA PRO A 49 6.71 6.17 9.52
C PRO A 49 5.27 5.75 9.16
N CYS A 50 4.36 6.72 8.94
CA CYS A 50 3.00 6.44 8.48
C CYS A 50 2.99 6.13 6.98
N TYR A 51 3.70 6.94 6.18
CA TYR A 51 3.81 6.78 4.73
C TYR A 51 4.49 5.48 4.31
N GLU A 52 5.33 4.89 5.16
CA GLU A 52 5.95 3.60 4.91
C GLU A 52 4.91 2.50 4.58
N ALA A 53 3.68 2.65 5.06
CA ALA A 53 2.57 1.76 4.73
C ALA A 53 2.34 1.65 3.22
N LEU A 54 2.46 2.76 2.48
CA LEU A 54 2.21 2.83 1.03
C LEU A 54 3.32 2.17 0.19
N GLN A 55 4.44 1.81 0.81
CA GLN A 55 5.61 1.25 0.14
C GLN A 55 5.79 -0.25 0.38
N LYS A 56 4.76 -0.93 0.93
CA LYS A 56 4.87 -2.35 1.24
C LYS A 56 4.47 -3.23 0.08
N ASP A 57 5.30 -4.22 -0.21
CA ASP A 57 5.12 -5.16 -1.30
C ASP A 57 3.76 -5.86 -1.27
N TYR A 58 3.24 -6.15 -0.07
CA TYR A 58 1.95 -6.81 0.07
C TYR A 58 0.76 -5.95 -0.41
N LEU A 59 0.91 -4.62 -0.49
CA LEU A 59 -0.14 -3.73 -0.99
C LEU A 59 -0.15 -3.62 -2.52
N VAL A 60 0.98 -3.89 -3.17
CA VAL A 60 1.14 -3.76 -4.62
C VAL A 60 1.40 -5.12 -5.25
N ASN A 61 2.61 -5.67 -5.09
CA ASN A 61 3.06 -6.84 -5.84
C ASN A 61 2.32 -8.12 -5.43
N TRP A 62 2.12 -8.30 -4.11
CA TRP A 62 1.48 -9.52 -3.62
C TRP A 62 -0.02 -9.51 -3.83
N SER A 63 -0.67 -8.34 -3.72
CA SER A 63 -2.11 -8.21 -3.96
C SER A 63 -2.45 -8.60 -5.39
N GLU A 64 -1.67 -8.16 -6.37
CA GLU A 64 -1.86 -8.50 -7.77
C GLU A 64 -1.75 -10.01 -8.00
N SER A 65 -0.79 -10.67 -7.35
CA SER A 65 -0.60 -12.13 -7.46
C SER A 65 -1.64 -12.97 -6.72
N THR A 66 -2.60 -12.36 -6.06
CA THR A 66 -3.77 -13.02 -5.46
C THR A 66 -5.05 -12.87 -6.29
N ALA A 67 -4.98 -12.12 -7.40
CA ALA A 67 -6.08 -11.90 -8.34
C ALA A 67 -6.06 -12.90 -9.50
N GLU A 68 -7.02 -12.77 -10.40
CA GLU A 68 -7.10 -13.57 -11.63
C GLU A 68 -6.20 -13.07 -12.76
N THR A 69 -5.53 -11.93 -12.58
CA THR A 69 -4.69 -11.28 -13.60
C THR A 69 -3.26 -11.78 -13.57
N VAL A 70 -2.71 -12.01 -12.38
CA VAL A 70 -1.30 -12.40 -12.18
C VAL A 70 -1.23 -13.65 -11.31
N MET A 71 -0.32 -14.54 -11.65
CA MET A 71 -0.01 -15.74 -10.90
C MET A 71 1.41 -15.66 -10.31
N TRP A 72 1.55 -16.03 -9.05
CA TRP A 72 2.85 -16.19 -8.44
C TRP A 72 3.52 -17.47 -8.94
N GLY A 73 4.73 -17.38 -9.47
CA GLY A 73 5.40 -18.49 -10.13
C GLY A 73 5.65 -19.73 -9.26
N ASN A 74 5.77 -19.56 -7.96
CA ASN A 74 5.85 -20.69 -7.04
C ASN A 74 4.45 -21.16 -6.62
N ILE A 75 3.98 -22.25 -7.20
CA ILE A 75 2.65 -22.84 -6.98
C ILE A 75 2.41 -23.33 -5.55
N THR A 76 3.45 -23.50 -4.74
CA THR A 76 3.32 -23.92 -3.34
C THR A 76 3.27 -22.74 -2.37
N SER A 77 3.46 -21.52 -2.84
CA SER A 77 3.41 -20.32 -2.00
C SER A 77 1.98 -20.05 -1.49
N GLY A 78 1.87 -19.34 -0.37
CA GLY A 78 0.58 -18.91 0.15
C GLY A 78 -0.17 -18.01 -0.84
N LEU A 79 0.53 -17.17 -1.62
CA LEU A 79 -0.06 -16.33 -2.66
C LEU A 79 -0.74 -17.15 -3.74
N SER A 80 -0.07 -18.19 -4.26
CA SER A 80 -0.65 -19.10 -5.26
C SER A 80 -1.81 -19.92 -4.72
N LYS A 81 -1.82 -20.21 -3.42
CA LYS A 81 -3.00 -20.84 -2.79
C LYS A 81 -4.20 -19.90 -2.78
N VAL A 82 -3.99 -18.60 -2.54
CA VAL A 82 -5.08 -17.62 -2.56
C VAL A 82 -5.64 -17.49 -3.97
N SER A 83 -4.83 -17.21 -4.98
CA SER A 83 -5.29 -17.07 -6.37
C SER A 83 -5.93 -18.36 -6.93
N GLY A 84 -5.47 -19.51 -6.46
CA GLY A 84 -6.04 -20.82 -6.82
C GLY A 84 -7.24 -21.27 -5.99
N GLY A 85 -7.72 -20.46 -5.03
CA GLY A 85 -8.83 -20.81 -4.14
C GLY A 85 -8.55 -22.00 -3.22
N LYS A 86 -7.28 -22.30 -2.92
CA LYS A 86 -6.83 -23.47 -2.14
C LYS A 86 -6.34 -23.10 -0.73
N HIS A 87 -6.50 -21.83 -0.33
CA HIS A 87 -6.13 -21.38 1.01
C HIS A 87 -7.11 -21.88 2.06
N SER A 88 -6.62 -22.00 3.29
CA SER A 88 -7.40 -22.40 4.46
C SER A 88 -7.14 -21.48 5.64
N TYR A 89 -7.95 -21.56 6.68
CA TYR A 89 -7.79 -20.76 7.90
C TYR A 89 -6.50 -21.08 8.68
N THR A 90 -5.83 -22.19 8.36
CA THR A 90 -4.54 -22.57 8.97
C THR A 90 -3.33 -22.03 8.22
N ASP A 91 -3.53 -21.45 7.02
CA ASP A 91 -2.43 -20.87 6.26
C ASP A 91 -1.98 -19.56 6.90
N GLY A 92 -0.70 -19.47 7.29
CA GLY A 92 -0.13 -18.27 7.90
C GLY A 92 0.12 -17.17 6.87
N PHE A 93 1.04 -17.41 5.94
CA PHE A 93 1.38 -16.47 4.87
C PHE A 93 0.40 -16.59 3.68
N PRO A 94 -0.08 -15.48 3.06
CA PRO A 94 0.26 -14.08 3.34
C PRO A 94 -0.58 -13.42 4.44
N PHE A 95 -1.59 -14.09 4.98
CA PHE A 95 -2.61 -13.50 5.87
C PHE A 95 -2.02 -12.87 7.13
N THR A 96 -1.12 -13.58 7.81
CA THR A 96 -0.46 -13.03 9.02
C THR A 96 0.33 -11.76 8.72
N THR A 97 1.01 -11.71 7.58
CA THR A 97 1.79 -10.53 7.16
C THR A 97 0.89 -9.34 6.87
N TYR A 98 -0.23 -9.54 6.16
CA TYR A 98 -1.21 -8.49 5.92
C TYR A 98 -1.82 -7.95 7.22
N TRP A 99 -2.27 -8.86 8.09
CA TRP A 99 -2.91 -8.50 9.35
C TRP A 99 -1.97 -7.72 10.27
N THR A 100 -0.82 -8.31 10.59
CA THR A 100 0.15 -7.69 11.51
C THR A 100 0.74 -6.41 10.94
N GLY A 101 1.01 -6.38 9.63
CA GLY A 101 1.49 -5.19 8.94
C GLY A 101 0.49 -4.05 8.98
N ALA A 102 -0.77 -4.29 8.65
CA ALA A 102 -1.81 -3.27 8.67
C ALA A 102 -1.98 -2.67 10.07
N TYR A 103 -2.10 -3.50 11.11
CA TYR A 103 -2.23 -2.99 12.49
C TYR A 103 -0.97 -2.28 13.00
N SER A 104 0.23 -2.68 12.56
CA SER A 104 1.46 -1.95 12.85
C SER A 104 1.42 -0.52 12.29
N TYR A 105 0.90 -0.33 11.07
CA TYR A 105 0.76 1.00 10.49
C TYR A 105 -0.40 1.80 11.08
N ILE A 106 -1.50 1.14 11.43
CA ILE A 106 -2.61 1.76 12.17
C ILE A 106 -2.10 2.31 13.52
N TYR A 107 -1.28 1.54 14.24
CA TYR A 107 -0.65 2.01 15.47
C TYR A 107 0.19 3.28 15.25
N ARG A 108 1.03 3.32 14.21
CA ARG A 108 1.83 4.51 13.88
C ARG A 108 0.96 5.72 13.54
N CYS A 109 -0.12 5.50 12.78
CA CYS A 109 -1.10 6.54 12.48
C CYS A 109 -1.80 7.04 13.74
N ASN A 110 -2.21 6.15 14.63
CA ASN A 110 -2.86 6.52 15.89
C ASN A 110 -1.90 7.31 16.79
N ASN A 111 -0.63 6.86 16.90
CA ASN A 111 0.37 7.62 17.66
C ASN A 111 0.56 9.04 17.14
N PHE A 112 0.51 9.24 15.83
CA PHE A 112 0.52 10.57 15.24
C PHE A 112 -0.75 11.36 15.62
N LEU A 113 -1.92 10.77 15.44
CA LEU A 113 -3.21 11.42 15.65
C LEU A 113 -3.48 11.77 17.13
N ASP A 114 -2.98 10.96 18.06
CA ASP A 114 -3.09 11.25 19.51
C ASP A 114 -2.19 12.40 19.96
N ASN A 115 -1.12 12.68 19.22
CA ASN A 115 -0.10 13.64 19.63
C ASN A 115 -0.01 14.93 18.81
N TYR A 116 -0.44 14.95 17.54
CA TYR A 116 -0.23 16.08 16.62
C TYR A 116 -0.75 17.43 17.13
N ASN A 117 -1.79 17.42 17.96
CA ASN A 117 -2.36 18.63 18.54
C ASN A 117 -1.46 19.32 19.59
N LYS A 118 -0.46 18.61 20.14
CA LYS A 118 0.50 19.16 21.09
C LYS A 118 1.42 20.21 20.46
N ALA A 119 1.66 20.10 19.14
CA ALA A 119 2.57 21.00 18.43
C ALA A 119 2.07 22.46 18.45
N GLN A 120 3.01 23.39 18.69
CA GLN A 120 2.76 24.83 18.68
C GLN A 120 2.74 25.37 17.25
N VAL A 121 1.77 24.93 16.48
CA VAL A 121 1.56 25.21 15.05
C VAL A 121 0.09 25.62 14.86
N ALA A 122 -0.18 26.46 13.88
CA ALA A 122 -1.55 26.84 13.53
C ALA A 122 -2.41 25.61 13.23
N GLN A 123 -3.66 25.61 13.73
CA GLN A 123 -4.52 24.42 13.67
C GLN A 123 -4.75 23.92 12.24
N ASN A 124 -4.98 24.82 11.28
CA ASN A 124 -5.16 24.49 9.88
C ASN A 124 -3.95 23.72 9.28
N LYS A 125 -2.73 24.06 9.70
CA LYS A 125 -1.54 23.31 9.27
C LYS A 125 -1.46 21.93 9.92
N LYS A 126 -1.76 21.83 11.21
CA LYS A 126 -1.83 20.55 11.93
C LYS A 126 -2.86 19.62 11.29
N ASP A 127 -4.01 20.17 10.93
CA ASP A 127 -5.10 19.43 10.31
C ASP A 127 -4.72 18.83 8.94
N VAL A 128 -3.88 19.52 8.16
CA VAL A 128 -3.35 18.97 6.90
C VAL A 128 -2.54 17.70 7.17
N TYR A 129 -1.61 17.72 8.13
CA TYR A 129 -0.84 16.53 8.49
C TYR A 129 -1.71 15.41 9.02
N ALA A 130 -2.68 15.73 9.88
CA ALA A 130 -3.61 14.74 10.40
C ALA A 130 -4.50 14.13 9.29
N ALA A 131 -4.86 14.93 8.28
CA ALA A 131 -5.65 14.49 7.14
C ALA A 131 -4.89 13.45 6.29
N GLU A 132 -3.60 13.67 6.04
CA GLU A 132 -2.75 12.68 5.37
C GLU A 132 -2.70 11.36 6.15
N VAL A 133 -2.47 11.44 7.46
CA VAL A 133 -2.38 10.25 8.33
C VAL A 133 -3.71 9.51 8.43
N LYS A 134 -4.85 10.22 8.53
CA LYS A 134 -6.19 9.61 8.48
C LYS A 134 -6.43 8.90 7.15
N THR A 135 -5.98 9.48 6.04
CA THR A 135 -6.09 8.87 4.71
C THR A 135 -5.30 7.56 4.62
N ILE A 136 -4.08 7.53 5.14
CA ILE A 136 -3.26 6.32 5.20
C ILE A 136 -3.91 5.25 6.10
N ARG A 137 -4.39 5.65 7.29
CA ARG A 137 -5.09 4.75 8.21
C ARG A 137 -6.33 4.16 7.57
N ALA A 138 -7.10 4.97 6.86
CA ALA A 138 -8.28 4.52 6.14
C ALA A 138 -7.94 3.46 5.08
N LEU A 139 -6.84 3.63 4.34
CA LEU A 139 -6.39 2.64 3.37
C LEU A 139 -6.02 1.31 4.04
N MET A 140 -5.36 1.32 5.21
CA MET A 140 -5.05 0.10 5.96
C MET A 140 -6.32 -0.64 6.40
N TYR A 141 -7.30 0.08 6.94
CA TYR A 141 -8.59 -0.51 7.30
C TYR A 141 -9.39 -0.99 6.09
N PHE A 142 -9.30 -0.32 4.96
CA PHE A 142 -9.92 -0.78 3.72
C PHE A 142 -9.40 -2.18 3.32
N TYR A 143 -8.09 -2.41 3.35
CA TYR A 143 -7.52 -3.73 3.09
C TYR A 143 -7.98 -4.76 4.14
N LEU A 144 -7.93 -4.42 5.43
CA LEU A 144 -8.38 -5.30 6.49
C LEU A 144 -9.84 -5.71 6.30
N THR A 145 -10.73 -4.78 6.05
CA THR A 145 -12.17 -5.06 5.87
C THR A 145 -12.47 -5.80 4.57
N THR A 146 -11.66 -5.60 3.53
CA THR A 146 -11.78 -6.33 2.26
C THR A 146 -11.44 -7.80 2.44
N PHE A 147 -10.38 -8.14 3.17
CA PHE A 147 -9.92 -9.51 3.33
C PHE A 147 -10.61 -10.27 4.47
N TRP A 148 -11.00 -9.59 5.57
CA TRP A 148 -11.53 -10.26 6.78
C TRP A 148 -12.96 -9.86 7.17
N GLY A 149 -13.58 -8.95 6.47
CA GLY A 149 -14.90 -8.44 6.84
C GLY A 149 -14.87 -7.63 8.13
N ASP A 150 -15.46 -8.16 9.21
CA ASP A 150 -15.43 -7.54 10.54
C ASP A 150 -14.01 -7.59 11.13
N VAL A 151 -13.52 -6.45 11.64
CA VAL A 151 -12.18 -6.32 12.20
C VAL A 151 -12.19 -5.44 13.45
N PRO A 152 -11.26 -5.61 14.41
CA PRO A 152 -11.14 -4.69 15.53
C PRO A 152 -10.89 -3.24 15.06
N TRP A 153 -11.75 -2.31 15.50
CA TRP A 153 -11.50 -0.89 15.28
C TRP A 153 -10.66 -0.33 16.43
N VAL A 154 -9.46 0.14 16.10
CA VAL A 154 -8.51 0.76 17.02
C VAL A 154 -8.31 2.20 16.57
N GLY A 155 -8.99 3.14 17.21
CA GLY A 155 -8.99 4.56 16.82
C GLY A 155 -7.90 5.40 17.47
N GLU A 156 -7.23 4.86 18.48
CA GLU A 156 -6.20 5.51 19.33
C GLU A 156 -5.10 4.52 19.69
N VAL A 157 -4.04 4.97 20.34
CA VAL A 157 -3.02 4.09 20.90
C VAL A 157 -3.58 3.37 22.13
N ILE A 158 -3.56 2.04 22.07
CA ILE A 158 -4.02 1.18 23.17
C ILE A 158 -2.84 0.58 23.93
N GLN A 159 -3.05 0.26 25.19
CA GLN A 159 -2.08 -0.46 26.01
C GLN A 159 -2.19 -1.97 25.76
N PRO A 160 -1.13 -2.76 25.99
CA PRO A 160 -1.17 -4.22 25.81
C PRO A 160 -2.31 -4.92 26.56
N GLU A 161 -2.70 -4.39 27.73
CA GLU A 161 -3.78 -4.90 28.55
C GLU A 161 -5.14 -4.79 27.87
N ASP A 162 -5.32 -3.78 27.02
CA ASP A 162 -6.56 -3.46 26.29
C ASP A 162 -6.58 -4.05 24.87
N ALA A 163 -5.57 -4.86 24.51
CA ALA A 163 -5.42 -5.38 23.15
C ALA A 163 -6.47 -6.44 22.73
N TYR A 164 -7.26 -6.96 23.66
CA TYR A 164 -8.34 -7.91 23.37
C TYR A 164 -9.63 -7.18 22.98
N ILE A 165 -9.64 -6.61 21.78
CA ILE A 165 -10.77 -5.86 21.23
C ILE A 165 -11.62 -6.78 20.35
N GLU A 166 -12.93 -6.76 20.57
CA GLU A 166 -13.89 -7.45 19.71
C GLU A 166 -13.89 -6.88 18.28
N ARG A 167 -14.30 -7.71 17.33
CA ARG A 167 -14.45 -7.26 15.95
C ARG A 167 -15.61 -6.25 15.86
N THR A 168 -15.34 -5.14 15.22
CA THR A 168 -16.33 -4.14 14.84
C THR A 168 -16.97 -4.57 13.52
N PRO A 169 -18.30 -4.53 13.37
CA PRO A 169 -18.95 -4.82 12.10
C PRO A 169 -18.37 -3.99 10.96
N ARG A 170 -18.11 -4.63 9.82
CA ARG A 170 -17.53 -4.02 8.62
C ARG A 170 -18.18 -2.68 8.26
N GLU A 171 -19.52 -2.65 8.23
CA GLU A 171 -20.28 -1.44 7.87
C GLU A 171 -19.94 -0.24 8.77
N LYS A 172 -19.79 -0.47 10.07
CA LYS A 172 -19.41 0.59 11.03
C LYS A 172 -17.98 1.09 10.77
N VAL A 173 -17.07 0.17 10.45
CA VAL A 173 -15.70 0.57 10.08
C VAL A 173 -15.75 1.41 8.81
N ILE A 174 -16.45 0.96 7.76
CA ILE A 174 -16.57 1.69 6.50
C ILE A 174 -17.21 3.07 6.70
N ASP A 175 -18.23 3.20 7.55
CA ASP A 175 -18.82 4.50 7.90
C ASP A 175 -17.77 5.44 8.46
N GLN A 176 -16.95 4.96 9.39
CA GLN A 176 -15.87 5.74 9.97
C GLN A 176 -14.81 6.15 8.94
N LEU A 177 -14.45 5.23 8.01
CA LEU A 177 -13.51 5.56 6.94
C LEU A 177 -14.05 6.66 6.02
N VAL A 178 -15.33 6.61 5.69
CA VAL A 178 -16.00 7.63 4.86
C VAL A 178 -15.93 8.99 5.54
N GLU A 179 -16.23 9.07 6.83
CA GLU A 179 -16.18 10.31 7.60
C GLU A 179 -14.73 10.84 7.73
N ASP A 180 -13.76 9.97 8.03
CA ASP A 180 -12.35 10.34 8.10
C ASP A 180 -11.82 10.88 6.77
N LEU A 181 -12.20 10.27 5.63
CA LEU A 181 -11.75 10.69 4.31
C LEU A 181 -12.42 11.97 3.82
N LYS A 182 -13.70 12.19 4.11
CA LYS A 182 -14.38 13.48 3.87
C LYS A 182 -13.73 14.59 4.66
N TRP A 183 -13.50 14.35 5.96
CA TRP A 183 -12.83 15.29 6.83
C TRP A 183 -11.42 15.64 6.32
N ALA A 184 -10.69 14.64 5.84
CA ALA A 184 -9.36 14.81 5.27
C ALA A 184 -9.40 15.64 3.98
N ALA A 185 -10.30 15.32 3.05
CA ALA A 185 -10.42 16.03 1.78
C ALA A 185 -10.78 17.51 1.95
N GLU A 186 -11.55 17.89 2.98
CA GLU A 186 -11.88 19.28 3.29
C GLU A 186 -10.68 20.11 3.77
N ARG A 187 -9.64 19.45 4.30
CA ARG A 187 -8.49 20.10 4.98
C ARG A 187 -7.19 20.04 4.18
N MET A 188 -7.11 19.13 3.23
CA MET A 188 -5.97 19.00 2.34
C MET A 188 -6.03 20.03 1.20
N PRO A 189 -4.85 20.45 0.66
CA PRO A 189 -4.81 21.38 -0.46
C PRO A 189 -5.39 20.77 -1.75
N GLU A 190 -5.92 21.65 -2.59
CA GLU A 190 -6.41 21.30 -3.93
C GLU A 190 -5.27 21.21 -4.94
N GLU A 191 -4.20 21.93 -4.70
CA GLU A 191 -3.03 21.92 -5.55
C GLU A 191 -2.27 20.61 -5.39
N ARG A 192 -1.85 20.06 -6.53
CA ARG A 192 -0.96 18.90 -6.56
C ARG A 192 0.38 19.26 -5.92
N TYR A 193 0.89 18.41 -5.07
CA TYR A 193 2.21 18.57 -4.51
C TYR A 193 3.31 18.35 -5.56
N THR A 194 4.35 19.17 -5.51
CA THR A 194 5.54 19.15 -6.38
C THR A 194 6.81 19.38 -5.58
N GLY A 195 7.97 19.18 -6.18
CA GLY A 195 9.27 19.39 -5.54
C GLY A 195 9.43 18.53 -4.27
N ASP A 196 9.87 19.15 -3.18
CA ASP A 196 10.14 18.46 -1.90
C ASP A 196 8.90 17.80 -1.26
N LYS A 197 7.71 18.10 -1.78
CA LYS A 197 6.46 17.49 -1.31
C LYS A 197 5.93 16.40 -2.24
N LEU A 198 6.67 16.07 -3.29
CA LEU A 198 6.26 15.03 -4.23
C LEU A 198 6.03 13.71 -3.47
N GLY A 199 4.99 12.97 -3.83
CA GLY A 199 4.60 11.73 -3.16
C GLY A 199 3.77 11.90 -1.89
N ARG A 200 3.53 13.13 -1.41
CA ARG A 200 2.57 13.39 -0.32
C ARG A 200 1.14 13.34 -0.85
N LEU A 201 0.23 12.91 0.01
CA LEU A 201 -1.20 12.87 -0.27
C LEU A 201 -1.80 14.29 -0.24
N ASP A 202 -2.55 14.61 -1.25
CA ASP A 202 -3.37 15.82 -1.36
C ASP A 202 -4.88 15.47 -1.24
N ARG A 203 -5.75 16.46 -1.40
CA ARG A 203 -7.21 16.29 -1.38
C ARG A 203 -7.67 15.17 -2.33
N TRP A 204 -7.10 15.10 -3.51
CA TRP A 204 -7.51 14.17 -4.55
C TRP A 204 -7.13 12.74 -4.21
N GLY A 205 -6.01 12.57 -3.50
CA GLY A 205 -5.61 11.27 -2.96
C GLY A 205 -6.64 10.74 -1.95
N ALA A 206 -7.11 11.59 -1.03
CA ALA A 206 -8.16 11.21 -0.08
C ALA A 206 -9.48 10.88 -0.78
N LEU A 207 -9.88 11.68 -1.77
CA LEU A 207 -11.10 11.46 -2.56
C LEU A 207 -10.99 10.21 -3.44
N ALA A 208 -9.84 9.93 -4.05
CA ALA A 208 -9.64 8.73 -4.85
C ALA A 208 -9.77 7.44 -4.00
N ILE A 209 -9.21 7.46 -2.79
CA ILE A 209 -9.36 6.35 -1.83
C ILE A 209 -10.82 6.25 -1.38
N LEU A 210 -11.51 7.38 -1.13
CA LEU A 210 -12.93 7.40 -0.78
C LEU A 210 -13.80 6.78 -1.88
N ALA A 211 -13.56 7.16 -3.15
CA ALA A 211 -14.29 6.61 -4.28
C ALA A 211 -14.10 5.09 -4.40
N ARG A 212 -12.87 4.59 -4.21
CA ARG A 212 -12.55 3.16 -4.22
C ARG A 212 -13.24 2.41 -3.08
N ILE A 213 -13.20 2.95 -1.86
CA ILE A 213 -13.88 2.35 -0.69
C ILE A 213 -15.38 2.32 -0.91
N ALA A 214 -15.96 3.41 -1.41
CA ALA A 214 -17.38 3.50 -1.70
C ALA A 214 -17.82 2.48 -2.76
N LEU A 215 -17.07 2.36 -3.85
CA LEU A 215 -17.33 1.40 -4.92
C LEU A 215 -17.31 -0.05 -4.40
N GLN A 216 -16.25 -0.41 -3.67
CA GLN A 216 -16.07 -1.77 -3.12
C GLN A 216 -17.13 -2.16 -2.09
N ASN A 217 -17.78 -1.17 -1.45
CA ASN A 217 -18.80 -1.37 -0.45
C ASN A 217 -20.21 -1.00 -0.95
N GLU A 218 -20.43 -1.07 -2.27
CA GLU A 218 -21.73 -0.86 -2.94
C GLU A 218 -22.40 0.49 -2.66
N ARG A 219 -21.63 1.49 -2.24
CA ARG A 219 -22.09 2.87 -2.04
C ARG A 219 -22.04 3.62 -3.37
N TRP A 220 -22.81 3.15 -4.34
CA TRP A 220 -22.72 3.54 -5.75
C TRP A 220 -22.84 5.03 -5.97
N GLU A 221 -23.80 5.69 -5.31
CA GLU A 221 -24.00 7.14 -5.45
C GLU A 221 -22.80 7.93 -4.93
N LEU A 222 -22.24 7.55 -3.79
CA LEU A 222 -21.03 8.19 -3.23
C LEU A 222 -19.83 7.98 -4.15
N ALA A 223 -19.65 6.78 -4.66
CA ALA A 223 -18.56 6.46 -5.57
C ALA A 223 -18.66 7.29 -6.86
N ALA A 224 -19.84 7.34 -7.47
CA ALA A 224 -20.10 8.09 -8.71
C ALA A 224 -19.86 9.59 -8.50
N LYS A 225 -20.49 10.21 -7.51
CA LYS A 225 -20.33 11.66 -7.23
C LYS A 225 -18.88 12.04 -6.88
N THR A 226 -18.19 11.20 -6.12
CA THR A 226 -16.80 11.48 -5.77
C THR A 226 -15.89 11.38 -7.00
N SER A 227 -16.08 10.36 -7.84
CA SER A 227 -15.33 10.21 -9.09
C SER A 227 -15.60 11.34 -10.08
N GLU A 228 -16.86 11.72 -10.27
CA GLU A 228 -17.26 12.87 -11.09
C GLU A 228 -16.59 14.15 -10.60
N TYR A 229 -16.63 14.42 -9.30
CA TYR A 229 -15.98 15.59 -8.73
C TYR A 229 -14.46 15.62 -8.96
N ILE A 230 -13.78 14.46 -8.87
CA ILE A 230 -12.35 14.36 -9.19
C ILE A 230 -12.11 14.68 -10.66
N ILE A 231 -12.89 14.08 -11.57
CA ILE A 231 -12.74 14.26 -13.03
C ILE A 231 -12.92 15.72 -13.43
N GLU A 232 -13.91 16.40 -12.86
CA GLU A 232 -14.26 17.77 -13.24
C GLU A 232 -13.37 18.84 -12.63
N ASN A 233 -12.80 18.60 -11.45
CA ASN A 233 -12.19 19.65 -10.64
C ASN A 233 -10.71 19.43 -10.32
N SER A 234 -10.17 18.22 -10.53
CA SER A 234 -8.79 17.94 -10.14
C SER A 234 -7.78 18.43 -11.21
N PRO A 235 -6.53 18.68 -10.79
CA PRO A 235 -5.42 18.94 -11.71
C PRO A 235 -4.87 17.67 -12.35
N TYR A 236 -5.49 16.51 -12.11
CA TYR A 236 -5.08 15.21 -12.62
C TYR A 236 -5.78 14.92 -13.97
N GLY A 237 -5.15 14.07 -14.77
CA GLY A 237 -5.67 13.70 -16.09
C GLY A 237 -4.92 12.51 -16.65
N LEU A 238 -5.34 11.99 -17.78
CA LEU A 238 -4.70 10.85 -18.42
C LEU A 238 -3.33 11.23 -18.99
N TYR A 239 -2.39 10.29 -18.92
CA TYR A 239 -1.04 10.37 -19.46
C TYR A 239 -0.85 9.30 -20.57
N GLU A 240 0.27 9.36 -21.27
CA GLU A 240 0.60 8.37 -22.31
C GLU A 240 0.74 6.96 -21.68
N TYR A 241 -0.16 6.05 -22.05
CA TYR A 241 -0.23 4.71 -21.46
C TYR A 241 1.09 3.94 -21.57
N GLU A 242 1.80 4.04 -22.71
CA GLU A 242 3.07 3.35 -22.94
C GLU A 242 4.16 3.79 -21.94
N LYS A 243 4.16 5.07 -21.56
CA LYS A 243 5.17 5.62 -20.63
C LYS A 243 4.78 5.52 -19.16
N LEU A 244 3.49 5.31 -18.87
CA LEU A 244 2.94 5.40 -17.51
C LEU A 244 3.68 4.50 -16.50
N PHE A 245 4.17 3.35 -16.93
CA PHE A 245 4.87 2.36 -16.10
C PHE A 245 6.37 2.23 -16.43
N HIS A 246 6.93 3.16 -17.20
CA HIS A 246 8.34 3.23 -17.54
C HIS A 246 9.04 4.33 -16.73
N HIS A 247 10.32 4.13 -16.46
CA HIS A 247 11.12 5.07 -15.65
C HIS A 247 11.10 6.51 -16.19
N GLU A 248 11.12 6.69 -17.49
CA GLU A 248 11.02 8.01 -18.13
C GLU A 248 9.66 8.69 -17.92
N GLY A 249 8.62 7.91 -17.66
CA GLY A 249 7.28 8.40 -17.37
C GLY A 249 6.96 8.53 -15.89
N ASP A 250 7.87 8.15 -15.00
CA ASP A 250 7.68 8.36 -13.57
C ASP A 250 7.38 9.83 -13.25
N VAL A 251 6.49 10.07 -12.31
CA VAL A 251 6.09 11.43 -11.90
C VAL A 251 7.26 12.33 -11.53
N GLU A 252 8.35 11.73 -11.05
CA GLU A 252 9.59 12.42 -10.70
C GLU A 252 10.39 12.85 -11.95
N ASN A 253 10.33 12.04 -13.02
CA ASN A 253 11.12 12.25 -14.23
C ASN A 253 10.36 13.02 -15.31
N ASP A 254 9.03 12.84 -15.41
CA ASP A 254 8.19 13.60 -16.32
C ASP A 254 7.06 14.35 -15.58
N PRO A 255 7.20 15.66 -15.40
CA PRO A 255 6.17 16.48 -14.76
C PRO A 255 4.84 16.52 -15.52
N LYS A 256 4.78 16.05 -16.80
CA LYS A 256 3.54 15.89 -17.56
C LYS A 256 2.74 14.68 -17.14
N ASN A 257 3.35 13.74 -16.41
CA ASN A 257 2.58 12.65 -15.81
C ASN A 257 1.74 13.20 -14.66
N ILE A 258 0.49 13.47 -14.99
CA ILE A 258 -0.55 13.94 -14.06
C ILE A 258 -1.61 12.86 -13.80
N GLU A 259 -1.38 11.60 -14.20
CA GLU A 259 -2.34 10.52 -14.00
C GLU A 259 -2.24 9.89 -12.61
N ALA A 260 -1.05 9.74 -12.08
CA ALA A 260 -0.83 9.12 -10.78
C ALA A 260 -1.29 10.05 -9.64
N ILE A 261 -2.42 9.71 -8.99
CA ILE A 261 -2.99 10.47 -7.87
C ILE A 261 -2.36 10.04 -6.54
N VAL A 262 -2.24 8.74 -6.30
CA VAL A 262 -1.61 8.17 -5.10
C VAL A 262 -0.46 7.27 -5.53
N TYR A 263 0.72 7.61 -5.13
CA TYR A 263 1.94 6.87 -5.49
C TYR A 263 3.00 6.98 -4.40
N SER A 264 3.95 6.06 -4.42
CA SER A 264 5.11 6.07 -3.53
C SER A 264 6.37 6.27 -4.34
N LEU A 265 7.25 7.13 -3.85
CA LEU A 265 8.57 7.35 -4.45
C LEU A 265 9.55 6.29 -3.95
N PHE A 266 10.33 5.76 -4.87
CA PHE A 266 11.47 4.90 -4.59
C PHE A 266 12.71 5.59 -5.15
N VAL A 267 13.66 5.89 -4.27
CA VAL A 267 14.85 6.67 -4.61
C VAL A 267 16.06 5.73 -4.61
N PRO A 268 16.84 5.67 -5.69
CA PRO A 268 18.06 4.87 -5.75
C PRO A 268 18.96 5.13 -4.52
N GLU A 269 19.60 4.07 -4.02
CA GLU A 269 20.51 4.08 -2.86
C GLU A 269 19.86 4.40 -1.51
N ILE A 270 18.67 5.01 -1.48
CA ILE A 270 17.94 5.31 -0.23
C ILE A 270 16.89 4.24 0.03
N ARG A 271 16.03 4.00 -0.93
CA ARG A 271 14.99 2.97 -0.87
C ARG A 271 14.63 2.50 -2.27
N THR A 272 14.91 1.24 -2.54
CA THR A 272 14.59 0.57 -3.79
C THR A 272 13.35 -0.30 -3.62
N GLN A 273 12.65 -0.57 -4.71
CA GLN A 273 11.58 -1.55 -4.76
C GLN A 273 12.10 -2.94 -5.14
N SER A 274 11.38 -3.99 -4.73
CA SER A 274 11.73 -5.37 -5.07
C SER A 274 11.20 -5.83 -6.43
N LEU A 275 10.29 -5.09 -7.04
CA LEU A 275 9.58 -5.49 -8.26
C LEU A 275 10.49 -5.97 -9.40
N PRO A 276 11.62 -5.32 -9.72
CA PRO A 276 12.53 -5.83 -10.74
C PRO A 276 13.10 -7.22 -10.42
N ASN A 277 13.39 -7.51 -9.15
CA ASN A 277 13.87 -8.82 -8.73
C ASN A 277 12.79 -9.90 -8.84
N GLU A 278 11.53 -9.54 -8.71
CA GLU A 278 10.40 -10.46 -8.77
C GLU A 278 9.91 -10.72 -10.20
N THR A 279 10.22 -9.81 -11.11
CA THR A 279 9.76 -9.89 -12.51
C THR A 279 10.87 -10.18 -13.50
N CYS A 280 12.10 -9.69 -13.26
CA CYS A 280 13.16 -9.61 -14.25
C CYS A 280 14.49 -10.24 -13.84
N SER A 281 14.60 -10.89 -12.67
CA SER A 281 15.87 -11.45 -12.23
C SER A 281 16.24 -12.71 -13.03
N PRO A 282 17.38 -12.74 -13.72
CA PRO A 282 17.83 -13.94 -14.42
C PRO A 282 18.31 -15.05 -13.46
N THR A 283 18.60 -14.70 -12.20
CA THR A 283 19.11 -15.62 -11.18
C THR A 283 18.06 -16.03 -10.16
N ASP A 284 16.93 -15.32 -10.10
CA ASP A 284 15.78 -15.64 -9.25
C ASP A 284 14.60 -16.03 -10.14
N TYR A 285 13.61 -16.66 -9.55
CA TYR A 285 12.43 -17.10 -10.29
C TYR A 285 11.63 -15.88 -10.77
N ILE A 286 11.15 -15.90 -12.01
CA ILE A 286 10.11 -14.98 -12.48
C ILE A 286 8.86 -15.30 -11.67
N ARG A 287 8.56 -14.43 -10.70
CA ARG A 287 7.51 -14.69 -9.71
C ARG A 287 6.15 -14.18 -10.16
N LEU A 288 6.11 -13.07 -10.89
CA LEU A 288 4.87 -12.46 -11.39
C LEU A 288 4.67 -12.86 -12.85
N ASN A 289 3.72 -13.74 -13.09
CA ASN A 289 3.39 -14.21 -14.43
C ASN A 289 1.95 -13.86 -14.77
N PRO A 290 1.65 -13.37 -15.99
CA PRO A 290 0.29 -13.16 -16.41
C PRO A 290 -0.48 -14.46 -16.44
N THR A 291 -1.73 -14.43 -15.99
CA THR A 291 -2.60 -15.59 -16.14
C THR A 291 -3.08 -15.71 -17.59
N LYS A 292 -3.43 -16.93 -17.97
CA LYS A 292 -4.07 -17.14 -19.28
C LYS A 292 -5.35 -16.32 -19.43
N SER A 293 -6.12 -16.15 -18.36
CA SER A 293 -7.35 -15.34 -18.36
C SER A 293 -7.08 -13.89 -18.73
N LEU A 294 -6.01 -13.29 -18.20
CA LEU A 294 -5.60 -11.95 -18.57
C LEU A 294 -5.21 -11.86 -20.06
N VAL A 295 -4.40 -12.81 -20.55
CA VAL A 295 -3.99 -12.84 -21.96
C VAL A 295 -5.20 -12.98 -22.88
N ASP A 296 -6.15 -13.85 -22.55
CA ASP A 296 -7.35 -14.08 -23.33
C ASP A 296 -8.30 -12.85 -23.31
N ALA A 297 -8.29 -12.05 -22.25
CA ALA A 297 -9.14 -10.86 -22.12
C ALA A 297 -8.78 -9.72 -23.10
N TYR A 298 -7.52 -9.65 -23.54
CA TYR A 298 -7.16 -8.70 -24.59
C TYR A 298 -7.82 -9.09 -25.91
N LEU A 299 -8.55 -8.18 -26.53
CA LEU A 299 -9.17 -8.41 -27.83
C LEU A 299 -8.13 -8.43 -28.96
N CYS A 300 -8.51 -8.95 -30.11
CA CYS A 300 -7.75 -8.78 -31.34
C CYS A 300 -7.91 -7.34 -31.87
N THR A 301 -7.02 -6.91 -32.77
CA THR A 301 -7.07 -5.58 -33.41
C THR A 301 -8.36 -5.33 -34.19
N ASP A 302 -9.06 -6.40 -34.61
CA ASP A 302 -10.37 -6.34 -35.26
C ASP A 302 -11.56 -6.30 -34.26
N GLY A 303 -11.29 -6.16 -32.95
CA GLY A 303 -12.27 -6.11 -31.87
C GLY A 303 -12.89 -7.45 -31.50
N LYS A 304 -12.47 -8.55 -32.08
CA LYS A 304 -12.97 -9.88 -31.74
C LYS A 304 -12.24 -10.46 -30.53
N PRO A 305 -12.90 -11.34 -29.78
CA PRO A 305 -12.22 -12.12 -28.75
C PRO A 305 -11.04 -12.90 -29.32
N ALA A 306 -9.97 -13.00 -28.53
CA ALA A 306 -8.87 -13.87 -28.85
C ALA A 306 -9.32 -15.32 -28.95
N LYS A 307 -8.65 -16.11 -29.76
CA LYS A 307 -8.86 -17.56 -29.76
C LYS A 307 -8.43 -18.12 -28.41
N THR A 308 -9.33 -18.83 -27.77
CA THR A 308 -9.01 -19.51 -26.52
C THR A 308 -7.91 -20.55 -26.75
N GLY A 309 -7.18 -20.95 -25.72
CA GLY A 309 -6.18 -22.00 -25.85
C GLY A 309 -6.73 -23.31 -26.44
N LEU A 310 -8.01 -23.61 -26.18
CA LEU A 310 -8.68 -24.78 -26.77
C LEU A 310 -8.91 -24.61 -28.28
N GLU A 311 -9.27 -23.44 -28.76
CA GLU A 311 -9.44 -23.14 -30.19
C GLU A 311 -8.11 -23.11 -30.91
N TYR A 312 -7.09 -22.60 -30.27
CA TYR A 312 -5.72 -22.66 -30.77
C TYR A 312 -5.25 -24.12 -30.92
N TYR A 313 -5.46 -24.96 -29.90
CA TYR A 313 -5.18 -26.39 -29.96
C TYR A 313 -5.94 -27.10 -31.07
N LYS A 314 -7.25 -26.86 -31.21
CA LYS A 314 -8.04 -27.44 -32.29
C LYS A 314 -7.56 -27.09 -33.68
N LYS A 315 -7.02 -25.88 -33.85
CA LYS A 315 -6.48 -25.41 -35.13
C LYS A 315 -5.07 -25.95 -35.43
N THR A 316 -4.21 -26.00 -34.42
CA THR A 316 -2.77 -26.28 -34.57
C THR A 316 -2.38 -27.68 -34.13
N GLY A 317 -3.22 -28.39 -33.41
CA GLY A 317 -2.91 -29.71 -32.81
C GLY A 317 -1.98 -29.63 -31.58
N VAL A 318 -1.62 -28.42 -31.14
CA VAL A 318 -0.70 -28.20 -30.01
C VAL A 318 -1.49 -27.97 -28.72
N GLN A 319 -1.23 -28.77 -27.70
CA GLN A 319 -1.84 -28.58 -26.37
C GLN A 319 -1.26 -27.34 -25.69
N THR A 320 -2.11 -26.56 -25.02
CA THR A 320 -1.68 -25.35 -24.29
C THR A 320 -0.65 -25.63 -23.18
N SER A 321 -0.71 -26.81 -22.57
CA SER A 321 0.29 -27.27 -21.58
C SER A 321 1.65 -27.63 -22.19
N SER A 322 1.72 -27.80 -23.52
CA SER A 322 2.95 -28.11 -24.26
C SER A 322 3.44 -26.93 -25.12
N LEU A 323 2.87 -25.74 -24.94
CA LEU A 323 3.32 -24.53 -25.65
C LEU A 323 4.83 -24.27 -25.48
N TYR A 324 5.39 -24.63 -24.34
CA TYR A 324 6.85 -24.57 -24.09
C TYR A 324 7.70 -25.55 -24.91
N LYS A 325 7.06 -26.52 -25.56
CA LYS A 325 7.71 -27.52 -26.42
C LYS A 325 7.33 -27.37 -27.88
N SER A 326 6.52 -26.37 -28.21
CA SER A 326 6.05 -26.14 -29.58
C SER A 326 7.10 -25.39 -30.40
N PRO A 327 7.13 -25.58 -31.73
CA PRO A 327 7.93 -24.74 -32.60
C PRO A 327 7.52 -23.24 -32.40
N GLU A 328 8.50 -22.36 -32.37
CA GLU A 328 8.35 -20.90 -32.12
C GLU A 328 7.28 -20.25 -33.01
N GLU A 329 7.09 -20.69 -34.24
CA GLU A 329 6.11 -20.16 -35.19
C GLU A 329 4.65 -20.25 -34.69
N HIS A 330 4.28 -21.28 -33.95
CA HIS A 330 2.90 -21.46 -33.46
C HIS A 330 2.64 -20.66 -32.19
N TYR A 331 3.67 -20.32 -31.46
CA TYR A 331 3.57 -19.58 -30.23
C TYR A 331 3.43 -18.08 -30.48
N VAL A 332 4.15 -17.57 -31.47
CA VAL A 332 4.10 -16.15 -31.87
C VAL A 332 2.71 -15.76 -32.39
N ASP A 333 2.06 -16.63 -33.14
CA ASP A 333 0.72 -16.37 -33.68
C ASP A 333 -0.36 -16.08 -32.63
N TYR A 334 -0.23 -16.67 -31.44
CA TYR A 334 -1.19 -16.46 -30.36
C TYR A 334 -1.15 -15.04 -29.79
N PHE A 335 0.01 -14.40 -29.83
CA PHE A 335 0.24 -13.05 -29.32
C PHE A 335 0.19 -11.97 -30.40
N GLN A 336 0.07 -12.35 -31.67
CA GLN A 336 -0.01 -11.39 -32.77
C GLN A 336 -1.42 -10.83 -32.96
N ASN A 337 -1.49 -9.64 -33.56
CA ASN A 337 -2.74 -8.95 -33.89
C ASN A 337 -3.68 -8.74 -32.70
N ARG A 338 -3.08 -8.49 -31.53
CA ARG A 338 -3.79 -8.23 -30.27
C ARG A 338 -3.86 -6.74 -29.99
N ASP A 339 -4.72 -6.37 -29.08
CA ASP A 339 -4.79 -5.01 -28.52
C ASP A 339 -3.37 -4.50 -28.22
N PRO A 340 -2.98 -3.30 -28.72
CA PRO A 340 -1.64 -2.75 -28.48
C PRO A 340 -1.22 -2.71 -27.00
N ARG A 341 -2.18 -2.50 -26.09
CA ARG A 341 -1.94 -2.46 -24.65
C ARG A 341 -1.38 -3.79 -24.11
N MET A 342 -1.67 -4.92 -24.77
CA MET A 342 -1.09 -6.20 -24.36
C MET A 342 0.43 -6.18 -24.42
N LYS A 343 1.03 -5.65 -25.50
CA LYS A 343 2.50 -5.53 -25.62
C LYS A 343 3.13 -4.57 -24.62
N MET A 344 2.35 -3.58 -24.16
CA MET A 344 2.79 -2.61 -23.14
C MET A 344 2.69 -3.18 -21.72
N THR A 345 1.95 -4.27 -21.54
CA THR A 345 1.69 -4.88 -20.23
C THR A 345 2.42 -6.20 -20.04
N LEU A 346 2.59 -6.99 -21.11
CA LEU A 346 3.10 -8.37 -21.07
C LEU A 346 4.26 -8.55 -22.02
N TYR A 347 5.28 -9.24 -21.57
CA TYR A 347 6.31 -9.79 -22.44
C TYR A 347 5.80 -11.09 -23.07
N ALA A 348 5.75 -11.12 -24.39
CA ALA A 348 5.43 -12.31 -25.17
C ALA A 348 6.72 -13.04 -25.60
N PRO A 349 6.64 -14.32 -25.87
CA PRO A 349 7.78 -15.05 -26.45
C PRO A 349 8.26 -14.42 -27.76
N GLY A 350 9.55 -14.16 -27.83
CA GLY A 350 10.19 -13.44 -28.93
C GLY A 350 10.37 -11.95 -28.70
N ASP A 351 9.78 -11.39 -27.63
CA ASP A 351 10.06 -10.00 -27.24
C ASP A 351 11.46 -9.90 -26.60
N LYS A 352 12.14 -8.80 -26.83
CA LYS A 352 13.42 -8.53 -26.17
C LYS A 352 13.20 -8.25 -24.69
N TRP A 353 13.94 -8.94 -23.84
CA TRP A 353 13.89 -8.76 -22.40
C TRP A 353 14.70 -7.53 -21.97
N PRO A 354 14.17 -6.59 -21.16
CA PRO A 354 14.94 -5.45 -20.69
C PRO A 354 16.06 -5.94 -19.75
N GLY A 355 17.32 -5.78 -20.17
CA GLY A 355 18.51 -6.19 -19.43
C GLY A 355 19.14 -7.50 -19.89
N GLY A 356 18.63 -8.12 -20.93
CA GLY A 356 19.34 -9.17 -21.65
C GLY A 356 20.42 -8.56 -22.56
N ASP A 357 21.63 -9.07 -22.53
CA ASP A 357 22.63 -8.79 -23.56
C ASP A 357 22.09 -9.20 -24.92
N ASP A 358 22.46 -8.46 -25.99
CA ASP A 358 21.97 -8.65 -27.37
C ASP A 358 22.28 -10.06 -28.00
N GLY A 359 22.24 -11.09 -27.22
CA GLY A 359 22.64 -12.43 -27.64
C GLY A 359 21.94 -13.64 -27.03
N ASP A 360 20.98 -13.42 -26.06
CA ASP A 360 20.23 -14.54 -25.46
C ASP A 360 18.71 -14.34 -25.55
#